data_a0b15444a0be860923d8b1b13c58f1b5
#
_entry.id   a0b15444a0be860923d8b1b13c58f1b5
#
_cell.length_a   1.000
_cell.length_b   1.000
_cell.length_c   1.000
_cell.angle_alpha   90.00
_cell.angle_beta   90.00
_cell.angle_gamma   90.00
#
_symmetry.space_group_name_H-M   'P 1'
#
loop_
_entity.id
_entity.type
_entity.pdbx_description
1 polymer ?
#
loop_
_entity_poly.entity_id
_entity_poly.type
_entity_poly.pdbx_seq_one_letter_code
_entity_poly.pdbx_strand_id
1 'polypeptide(L)'
;MHVMVFTLMSLMAFQAGLIGEARAGEFAFESIRIRGGVSGGSPLGRERQSDFNQIDLAATVRLPWEKELGGGWMLGTRMLASLGALRGAGEANGVMTVVPLDIVVGRKDGLVAIDMGGGGALLSDSKFGRQNFGGPFQFVWTFGITSRVAGPLGVGYHFQHYSDATLYGQDSRGVDLHLIELIYWFDRRD
;
A
#
# COMPACT_ATOMS: atom_id res chain seq x y z
N MET A 1 -0.96 -18.77 -15.32
CA MET A 1 -1.61 -19.30 -14.11
C MET A 1 -0.65 -19.94 -13.11
N HIS A 2 0.38 -20.69 -13.53
CA HIS A 2 1.32 -21.35 -12.58
C HIS A 2 2.27 -20.42 -11.84
N VAL A 3 2.70 -19.30 -12.42
CA VAL A 3 3.66 -18.35 -11.79
C VAL A 3 3.04 -17.58 -10.61
N MET A 4 1.77 -17.20 -10.73
CA MET A 4 1.08 -16.43 -9.69
C MET A 4 0.78 -17.23 -8.43
N VAL A 5 0.46 -18.53 -8.58
CA VAL A 5 0.25 -19.46 -7.46
C VAL A 5 1.56 -19.70 -6.69
N PHE A 6 2.68 -19.82 -7.41
CA PHE A 6 4.01 -19.95 -6.78
C PHE A 6 4.41 -18.71 -5.98
N THR A 7 4.11 -17.50 -6.46
CA THR A 7 4.44 -16.26 -5.75
C THR A 7 3.61 -16.11 -4.47
N LEU A 8 2.32 -16.47 -4.49
CA LEU A 8 1.46 -16.44 -3.31
C LEU A 8 1.88 -17.51 -2.27
N MET A 9 2.20 -18.71 -2.72
CA MET A 9 2.69 -19.79 -1.83
C MET A 9 4.07 -19.48 -1.25
N SER A 10 4.96 -18.83 -2.02
CA SER A 10 6.27 -18.40 -1.51
C SER A 10 6.15 -17.30 -0.46
N LEU A 11 5.17 -16.39 -0.61
CA LEU A 11 4.88 -15.36 0.38
C LEU A 11 4.34 -15.98 1.68
N MET A 12 3.46 -16.97 1.59
CA MET A 12 2.94 -17.72 2.76
C MET A 12 4.00 -18.60 3.44
N ALA A 13 4.91 -19.22 2.67
CA ALA A 13 5.99 -20.02 3.23
C ALA A 13 7.07 -19.17 3.93
N PHE A 14 7.33 -17.96 3.43
CA PHE A 14 8.21 -17.01 4.07
C PHE A 14 7.66 -16.54 5.43
N GLN A 15 6.32 -16.45 5.56
CA GLN A 15 5.68 -16.10 6.83
C GLN A 15 5.83 -17.19 7.90
N ALA A 16 5.87 -18.47 7.53
CA ALA A 16 6.00 -19.57 8.49
C ALA A 16 7.39 -19.65 9.14
N GLY A 17 8.44 -19.17 8.46
CA GLY A 17 9.82 -19.13 9.00
C GLY A 17 10.10 -17.98 9.96
N LEU A 18 9.23 -16.98 10.03
CA LEU A 18 9.40 -15.77 10.87
C LEU A 18 8.77 -15.91 12.27
N ILE A 19 8.12 -17.03 12.60
CA ILE A 19 7.35 -17.25 13.85
C ILE A 19 8.24 -17.49 15.08
N GLY A 20 9.58 -17.42 14.98
CA GLY A 20 10.49 -17.53 16.11
C GLY A 20 10.60 -16.24 16.92
N GLU A 21 10.16 -16.26 18.19
CA GLU A 21 10.35 -15.22 19.22
C GLU A 21 9.83 -13.82 18.92
N ALA A 22 8.68 -13.70 18.24
CA ALA A 22 7.99 -12.43 18.13
C ALA A 22 7.23 -12.11 19.43
N ARG A 23 7.39 -10.91 19.95
CA ARG A 23 6.49 -10.41 21.00
C ARG A 23 5.12 -10.17 20.41
N ALA A 24 4.08 -10.75 21.01
CA ALA A 24 2.71 -10.36 20.74
C ALA A 24 2.50 -8.94 21.30
N GLY A 25 2.43 -7.96 20.40
CA GLY A 25 2.05 -6.58 20.74
C GLY A 25 0.54 -6.43 20.78
N GLU A 26 0.08 -5.20 20.95
CA GLU A 26 -1.33 -4.85 20.85
C GLU A 26 -1.62 -4.21 19.49
N PHE A 27 -2.88 -4.32 19.03
CA PHE A 27 -3.37 -3.50 17.94
C PHE A 27 -3.34 -2.03 18.36
N ALA A 28 -2.68 -1.18 17.61
CA ALA A 28 -2.60 0.23 17.93
C ALA A 28 -2.83 1.08 16.68
N PHE A 29 -3.66 2.10 16.79
CA PHE A 29 -3.82 3.10 15.76
C PHE A 29 -2.52 3.90 15.64
N GLU A 30 -1.85 3.77 14.50
CA GLU A 30 -0.47 4.26 14.34
C GLU A 30 -0.41 5.65 13.72
N SER A 31 -1.11 5.87 12.60
CA SER A 31 -1.04 7.13 11.89
C SER A 31 -2.27 7.41 11.04
N ILE A 32 -2.45 8.70 10.72
CA ILE A 32 -3.32 9.18 9.65
C ILE A 32 -2.46 9.84 8.58
N ARG A 33 -2.87 9.72 7.32
CA ARG A 33 -2.10 10.20 6.17
C ARG A 33 -3.00 10.86 5.15
N ILE A 34 -2.56 11.99 4.61
CA ILE A 34 -3.13 12.55 3.38
C ILE A 34 -2.17 12.17 2.26
N ARG A 35 -2.70 11.53 1.22
CA ARG A 35 -1.92 11.03 0.09
C ARG A 35 -2.40 11.68 -1.19
N GLY A 36 -1.45 12.07 -2.02
CA GLY A 36 -1.71 12.58 -3.36
C GLY A 36 -0.71 12.02 -4.35
N GLY A 37 -1.14 11.65 -5.54
CA GLY A 37 -0.24 11.08 -6.52
C GLY A 37 -0.77 11.10 -7.94
N VAL A 38 0.12 10.70 -8.84
CA VAL A 38 -0.11 10.67 -10.28
C VAL A 38 0.33 9.32 -10.85
N SER A 39 -0.28 8.92 -11.95
CA SER A 39 0.21 7.79 -12.72
C SER A 39 1.54 8.13 -13.38
N GLY A 40 2.43 7.16 -13.44
CA GLY A 40 3.77 7.34 -13.97
C GLY A 40 4.32 6.09 -14.65
N GLY A 41 5.61 6.13 -14.99
CA GLY A 41 6.30 4.98 -15.53
C GLY A 41 6.23 3.78 -14.61
N SER A 42 5.85 2.63 -15.14
CA SER A 42 5.71 1.40 -14.38
C SER A 42 7.03 0.64 -14.31
N PRO A 43 7.53 0.30 -13.11
CA PRO A 43 8.59 -0.68 -12.97
C PRO A 43 8.13 -2.11 -13.31
N LEU A 44 6.81 -2.34 -13.39
CA LEU A 44 6.20 -3.66 -13.56
C LEU A 44 5.71 -3.94 -15.00
N GLY A 45 5.65 -2.95 -15.87
CA GLY A 45 5.09 -3.16 -17.20
C GLY A 45 5.35 -2.05 -18.21
N ARG A 46 4.93 -2.29 -19.46
CA ARG A 46 5.08 -1.38 -20.61
C ARG A 46 3.78 -0.65 -20.94
N GLU A 47 2.81 -0.60 -20.06
CA GLU A 47 1.50 -0.05 -20.37
C GLU A 47 1.56 1.48 -20.52
N ARG A 48 1.03 1.98 -21.63
CA ARG A 48 0.69 3.40 -21.76
C ARG A 48 -0.54 3.64 -20.89
N GLN A 49 -0.31 4.21 -19.74
CA GLN A 49 -1.38 4.61 -18.83
C GLN A 49 -1.95 5.96 -19.28
N SER A 50 -3.25 6.12 -19.17
CA SER A 50 -3.88 7.44 -19.20
C SER A 50 -3.38 8.26 -18.00
N ASP A 51 -3.44 9.58 -18.08
CA ASP A 51 -3.08 10.45 -16.97
C ASP A 51 -4.08 10.28 -15.83
N PHE A 52 -3.68 9.50 -14.82
CA PHE A 52 -4.44 9.33 -13.58
C PHE A 52 -3.84 10.17 -12.46
N ASN A 53 -4.68 10.63 -11.59
CA ASN A 53 -4.28 11.17 -10.30
C ASN A 53 -5.22 10.67 -9.20
N GLN A 54 -4.67 10.51 -8.01
CA GLN A 54 -5.39 10.06 -6.81
C GLN A 54 -5.16 11.03 -5.68
N ILE A 55 -6.21 11.25 -4.90
CA ILE A 55 -6.13 11.87 -3.59
C ILE A 55 -6.94 11.04 -2.61
N ASP A 56 -6.37 10.73 -1.46
CA ASP A 56 -7.05 9.97 -0.43
C ASP A 56 -6.58 10.31 0.99
N LEU A 57 -7.41 9.93 1.94
CA LEU A 57 -7.11 9.88 3.37
C LEU A 57 -6.89 8.42 3.74
N ALA A 58 -5.74 8.13 4.36
CA ALA A 58 -5.40 6.79 4.81
C ALA A 58 -5.16 6.76 6.32
N ALA A 59 -5.42 5.61 6.90
CA ALA A 59 -5.12 5.28 8.29
C ALA A 59 -4.30 4.01 8.36
N THR A 60 -3.36 3.92 9.30
CA THR A 60 -2.63 2.70 9.59
C THR A 60 -2.84 2.24 11.00
N VAL A 61 -2.96 0.92 11.15
CA VAL A 61 -3.07 0.21 12.42
C VAL A 61 -1.90 -0.75 12.50
N ARG A 62 -1.09 -0.64 13.56
CA ARG A 62 -0.04 -1.61 13.88
C ARG A 62 -0.69 -2.91 14.30
N LEU A 63 -0.21 -4.01 13.71
CA LEU A 63 -0.62 -5.36 14.07
C LEU A 63 0.29 -5.91 15.20
N PRO A 64 -0.17 -6.92 15.95
CA PRO A 64 0.51 -7.38 17.16
C PRO A 64 1.79 -8.20 16.93
N TRP A 65 2.38 -8.14 15.73
CA TRP A 65 3.60 -8.86 15.43
C TRP A 65 4.76 -7.90 15.14
N GLU A 66 5.77 -7.92 15.99
CA GLU A 66 6.99 -7.13 15.85
C GLU A 66 8.22 -7.96 16.26
N LYS A 67 9.36 -7.71 15.61
CA LYS A 67 10.66 -8.34 15.90
C LYS A 67 11.77 -7.30 15.85
N GLU A 68 12.59 -7.25 16.89
CA GLU A 68 13.81 -6.45 16.90
C GLU A 68 14.89 -7.12 16.03
N LEU A 69 15.49 -6.34 15.14
CA LEU A 69 16.59 -6.78 14.27
C LEU A 69 17.97 -6.39 14.80
N GLY A 70 18.02 -5.65 15.92
CA GLY A 70 19.23 -5.05 16.47
C GLY A 70 19.58 -3.69 15.84
N GLY A 71 20.54 -2.97 16.46
CA GLY A 71 20.98 -1.67 15.95
C GLY A 71 19.90 -0.58 15.86
N GLY A 72 18.80 -0.71 16.62
CA GLY A 72 17.67 0.21 16.58
C GLY A 72 16.70 -0.04 15.40
N TRP A 73 16.81 -1.18 14.72
CA TRP A 73 15.89 -1.58 13.65
C TRP A 73 14.82 -2.55 14.16
N MET A 74 13.65 -2.45 13.57
CA MET A 74 12.50 -3.31 13.83
C MET A 74 11.90 -3.80 12.53
N LEU A 75 11.43 -5.04 12.56
CA LEU A 75 10.54 -5.62 11.58
C LEU A 75 9.16 -5.72 12.22
N GLY A 76 8.13 -5.22 11.58
CA GLY A 76 6.78 -5.24 12.09
C GLY A 76 5.75 -5.43 10.99
N THR A 77 4.50 -5.51 11.41
CA THR A 77 3.36 -5.62 10.51
C THR A 77 2.31 -4.56 10.85
N ARG A 78 1.63 -4.08 9.83
CA ARG A 78 0.51 -3.15 9.97
C ARG A 78 -0.57 -3.41 8.93
N MET A 79 -1.72 -2.84 9.13
CA MET A 79 -2.81 -2.74 8.16
C MET A 79 -2.95 -1.28 7.73
N LEU A 80 -3.22 -1.05 6.44
CA LEU A 80 -3.56 0.25 5.90
C LEU A 80 -4.97 0.20 5.32
N ALA A 81 -5.77 1.22 5.60
CA ALA A 81 -7.04 1.47 4.93
C ALA A 81 -7.09 2.92 4.43
N SER A 82 -7.64 3.13 3.24
CA SER A 82 -7.80 4.48 2.68
C SER A 82 -9.13 4.65 1.95
N LEU A 83 -9.56 5.92 1.88
CA LEU A 83 -10.74 6.34 1.13
C LEU A 83 -10.42 7.64 0.40
N GLY A 84 -10.77 7.73 -0.88
CA GLY A 84 -10.47 8.88 -1.70
C GLY A 84 -11.11 8.86 -3.07
N ALA A 85 -10.48 9.57 -4.01
CA ALA A 85 -10.90 9.66 -5.39
C ALA A 85 -9.73 9.38 -6.33
N LEU A 86 -10.00 8.57 -7.34
CA LEU A 86 -9.15 8.33 -8.50
C LEU A 86 -9.75 9.10 -9.68
N ARG A 87 -8.94 9.91 -10.37
CA ARG A 87 -9.33 10.70 -11.53
C ARG A 87 -8.53 10.26 -12.75
N GLY A 88 -9.21 10.14 -13.89
CA GLY A 88 -8.59 9.85 -15.17
C GLY A 88 -9.53 10.17 -16.32
N ALA A 89 -8.99 10.58 -17.46
CA ALA A 89 -9.76 10.89 -18.68
C ALA A 89 -10.95 11.88 -18.47
N GLY A 90 -10.84 12.79 -17.51
CA GLY A 90 -11.88 13.76 -17.18
C GLY A 90 -12.96 13.26 -16.20
N GLU A 91 -12.92 12.01 -15.78
CA GLU A 91 -13.83 11.39 -14.82
C GLU A 91 -13.19 11.24 -13.44
N ALA A 92 -14.01 11.19 -12.39
CA ALA A 92 -13.56 10.99 -11.02
C ALA A 92 -14.45 9.96 -10.33
N ASN A 93 -13.83 8.90 -9.83
CA ASN A 93 -14.49 7.80 -9.16
C ASN A 93 -13.95 7.63 -7.74
N GLY A 94 -14.84 7.25 -6.80
CA GLY A 94 -14.45 6.91 -5.45
C GLY A 94 -13.56 5.67 -5.43
N VAL A 95 -12.55 5.67 -4.57
CA VAL A 95 -11.68 4.51 -4.34
C VAL A 95 -11.54 4.26 -2.85
N MET A 96 -11.75 3.02 -2.45
CA MET A 96 -11.46 2.51 -1.11
C MET A 96 -10.39 1.44 -1.23
N THR A 97 -9.31 1.54 -0.47
CA THR A 97 -8.22 0.56 -0.48
C THR A 97 -8.03 -0.03 0.91
N VAL A 98 -7.82 -1.34 0.98
CA VAL A 98 -7.43 -2.04 2.21
C VAL A 98 -6.23 -2.93 1.90
N VAL A 99 -5.14 -2.72 2.63
CA VAL A 99 -3.95 -3.56 2.66
C VAL A 99 -3.92 -4.23 4.03
N PRO A 100 -4.45 -5.44 4.16
CA PRO A 100 -4.63 -6.10 5.45
C PRO A 100 -3.32 -6.53 6.08
N LEU A 101 -2.28 -6.70 5.27
CA LEU A 101 -0.93 -7.01 5.73
C LEU A 101 0.09 -6.20 4.94
N ASP A 102 0.78 -5.35 5.67
CA ASP A 102 1.89 -4.52 5.21
C ASP A 102 3.08 -4.81 6.12
N ILE A 103 4.20 -5.25 5.53
CA ILE A 103 5.44 -5.59 6.24
C ILE A 103 6.30 -4.34 6.26
N VAL A 104 6.79 -3.98 7.45
CA VAL A 104 7.55 -2.75 7.69
C VAL A 104 8.89 -3.08 8.28
N VAL A 105 9.94 -2.57 7.68
CA VAL A 105 11.29 -2.54 8.25
C VAL A 105 11.66 -1.09 8.51
N GLY A 106 11.85 -0.71 9.75
CA GLY A 106 12.10 0.67 10.10
C GLY A 106 12.94 0.85 11.35
N ARG A 107 13.40 2.07 11.55
CA ARG A 107 14.08 2.46 12.79
C ARG A 107 13.06 2.66 13.90
N LYS A 108 13.42 2.30 15.14
CA LYS A 108 12.59 2.50 16.34
C LYS A 108 12.25 3.98 16.58
N ASP A 109 13.16 4.88 16.24
CA ASP A 109 12.96 6.33 16.34
C ASP A 109 12.04 6.90 15.25
N GLY A 110 11.63 6.06 14.29
CA GLY A 110 10.77 6.46 13.18
C GLY A 110 11.47 7.30 12.12
N LEU A 111 12.80 7.50 12.21
CA LEU A 111 13.55 8.32 11.25
C LEU A 111 13.36 7.84 9.81
N VAL A 112 13.31 6.54 9.60
CA VAL A 112 13.06 5.92 8.29
C VAL A 112 12.41 4.56 8.46
N ALA A 113 11.45 4.27 7.59
CA ALA A 113 10.88 2.94 7.42
C ALA A 113 10.61 2.66 5.94
N ILE A 114 10.79 1.42 5.55
CA ILE A 114 10.42 0.88 4.24
C ILE A 114 9.31 -0.12 4.48
N ASP A 115 8.34 -0.13 3.62
CA ASP A 115 7.21 -1.04 3.75
C ASP A 115 6.78 -1.62 2.40
N MET A 116 6.14 -2.79 2.47
CA MET A 116 5.58 -3.48 1.32
C MET A 116 4.37 -4.29 1.73
N GLY A 117 3.29 -4.13 0.99
CA GLY A 117 2.05 -4.81 1.28
C GLY A 117 1.21 -5.16 0.06
N GLY A 118 0.19 -5.97 0.30
CA GLY A 118 -0.78 -6.37 -0.71
C GLY A 118 -2.19 -6.40 -0.15
N GLY A 119 -3.16 -6.10 -1.01
CA GLY A 119 -4.56 -6.05 -0.60
C GLY A 119 -5.52 -5.89 -1.75
N GLY A 120 -6.62 -5.20 -1.50
CA GLY A 120 -7.66 -4.94 -2.47
C GLY A 120 -8.14 -3.50 -2.44
N ALA A 121 -8.71 -3.07 -3.55
CA ALA A 121 -9.43 -1.82 -3.67
C ALA A 121 -10.80 -2.02 -4.30
N LEU A 122 -11.72 -1.15 -3.93
CA LEU A 122 -13.04 -1.04 -4.54
C LEU A 122 -13.16 0.34 -5.19
N LEU A 123 -13.51 0.34 -6.46
CA LEU A 123 -13.83 1.53 -7.24
C LEU A 123 -15.34 1.72 -7.31
N SER A 124 -15.83 2.96 -7.17
CA SER A 124 -17.25 3.26 -7.34
C SER A 124 -17.71 3.07 -8.81
N ASP A 125 -16.81 3.26 -9.76
CA ASP A 125 -16.97 2.88 -11.16
C ASP A 125 -15.60 2.41 -11.70
N SER A 126 -15.61 1.42 -12.57
CA SER A 126 -14.41 0.83 -13.17
C SER A 126 -14.01 1.44 -14.51
N LYS A 127 -14.78 2.40 -15.02
CA LYS A 127 -14.53 3.06 -16.30
C LYS A 127 -14.04 4.49 -16.12
N PHE A 128 -13.05 4.87 -16.94
CA PHE A 128 -12.49 6.20 -17.04
C PHE A 128 -12.28 6.51 -18.53
N GLY A 129 -13.29 7.08 -19.17
CA GLY A 129 -13.28 7.31 -20.61
C GLY A 129 -13.07 6.00 -21.40
N ARG A 130 -11.92 5.89 -22.06
CA ARG A 130 -11.56 4.68 -22.84
C ARG A 130 -10.87 3.61 -22.01
N GLN A 131 -10.39 3.93 -20.82
CA GLN A 131 -9.75 2.96 -19.94
C GLN A 131 -10.81 2.25 -19.09
N ASN A 132 -10.75 0.93 -19.10
CA ASN A 132 -11.64 0.08 -18.33
C ASN A 132 -10.81 -0.86 -17.44
N PHE A 133 -11.05 -0.78 -16.13
CA PHE A 133 -10.43 -1.67 -15.15
C PHE A 133 -11.10 -3.05 -15.04
N GLY A 134 -12.10 -3.30 -15.90
CA GLY A 134 -12.82 -4.57 -15.97
C GLY A 134 -13.93 -4.70 -14.93
N GLY A 135 -13.74 -4.23 -13.72
CA GLY A 135 -14.71 -4.29 -12.65
C GLY A 135 -14.33 -3.49 -11.42
N PRO A 136 -15.20 -3.40 -10.42
CA PRO A 136 -15.00 -2.52 -9.27
C PRO A 136 -13.91 -3.00 -8.33
N PHE A 137 -13.62 -4.29 -8.25
CA PHE A 137 -12.58 -4.83 -7.39
C PHE A 137 -11.24 -4.88 -8.12
N GLN A 138 -10.20 -4.36 -7.46
CA GLN A 138 -8.82 -4.42 -7.96
C GLN A 138 -7.91 -4.98 -6.88
N PHE A 139 -6.93 -5.80 -7.26
CA PHE A 139 -5.82 -6.13 -6.39
C PHE A 139 -4.90 -4.92 -6.25
N VAL A 140 -4.31 -4.78 -5.07
CA VAL A 140 -3.39 -3.69 -4.75
C VAL A 140 -2.06 -4.26 -4.34
N TRP A 141 -0.99 -3.71 -4.92
CA TRP A 141 0.36 -3.84 -4.42
C TRP A 141 0.87 -2.46 -4.04
N THR A 142 1.54 -2.37 -2.90
CA THR A 142 2.15 -1.12 -2.45
C THR A 142 3.56 -1.36 -1.94
N PHE A 143 4.43 -0.42 -2.21
CA PHE A 143 5.79 -0.37 -1.71
C PHE A 143 6.13 1.08 -1.38
N GLY A 144 6.72 1.35 -0.21
CA GLY A 144 6.94 2.71 0.22
C GLY A 144 8.16 2.92 1.09
N ILE A 145 8.44 4.20 1.26
CA ILE A 145 9.41 4.70 2.23
C ILE A 145 8.78 5.88 2.97
N THR A 146 8.91 5.87 4.28
CA THR A 146 8.39 6.93 5.14
C THR A 146 9.49 7.45 6.06
N SER A 147 9.40 8.72 6.41
CA SER A 147 10.34 9.37 7.31
C SER A 147 9.62 10.33 8.25
N ARG A 148 9.95 10.26 9.54
CA ARG A 148 9.53 11.27 10.52
C ARG A 148 10.43 12.49 10.40
N VAL A 149 9.83 13.67 10.23
CA VAL A 149 10.57 14.92 10.00
C VAL A 149 10.64 15.76 11.27
N ALA A 150 9.51 15.93 11.96
CA ALA A 150 9.47 16.74 13.18
C ALA A 150 8.32 16.29 14.10
N GLY A 151 8.65 15.89 15.33
CA GLY A 151 7.64 15.45 16.31
C GLY A 151 6.75 14.33 15.72
N PRO A 152 5.41 14.51 15.71
CA PRO A 152 4.50 13.52 15.12
C PRO A 152 4.38 13.60 13.60
N LEU A 153 5.04 14.56 12.94
CA LEU A 153 4.88 14.81 11.52
C LEU A 153 5.95 14.11 10.70
N GLY A 154 5.56 13.63 9.52
CA GLY A 154 6.46 13.07 8.54
C GLY A 154 5.93 13.09 7.14
N VAL A 155 6.75 12.55 6.27
CA VAL A 155 6.49 12.44 4.84
C VAL A 155 6.73 11.02 4.37
N GLY A 156 6.11 10.66 3.26
CA GLY A 156 6.30 9.36 2.64
C GLY A 156 6.18 9.43 1.13
N TYR A 157 6.68 8.40 0.51
CA TYR A 157 6.47 8.10 -0.89
C TYR A 157 6.03 6.65 -0.99
N HIS A 158 4.95 6.39 -1.76
CA HIS A 158 4.48 5.04 -2.08
C HIS A 158 4.28 4.88 -3.57
N PHE A 159 4.78 3.76 -4.08
CA PHE A 159 4.34 3.19 -5.34
C PHE A 159 3.15 2.28 -5.06
N GLN A 160 2.06 2.44 -5.81
CA GLN A 160 0.85 1.65 -5.66
C GLN A 160 0.35 1.17 -7.02
N HIS A 161 0.21 -0.14 -7.15
CA HIS A 161 -0.26 -0.80 -8.36
C HIS A 161 -1.67 -1.33 -8.15
N TYR A 162 -2.58 -0.98 -9.06
CA TYR A 162 -3.91 -1.57 -9.15
C TYR A 162 -4.00 -2.49 -10.35
N SER A 163 -4.55 -3.68 -10.19
CA SER A 163 -4.84 -4.60 -11.29
C SER A 163 -5.96 -5.56 -10.91
N ASP A 164 -6.71 -6.00 -11.90
CA ASP A 164 -7.72 -7.04 -11.72
C ASP A 164 -7.13 -8.46 -11.77
N ALA A 165 -5.83 -8.61 -12.07
CA ALA A 165 -5.15 -9.90 -12.26
C ALA A 165 -5.87 -10.82 -13.27
N THR A 166 -6.47 -10.24 -14.31
CA THR A 166 -7.29 -10.90 -15.32
C THR A 166 -8.63 -11.48 -14.82
N LEU A 167 -9.08 -11.06 -13.64
CA LEU A 167 -10.35 -11.51 -13.06
C LEU A 167 -11.55 -11.18 -13.97
N TYR A 168 -11.49 -10.06 -14.69
CA TYR A 168 -12.54 -9.57 -15.58
C TYR A 168 -12.20 -9.73 -17.07
N GLY A 169 -11.15 -10.48 -17.40
CA GLY A 169 -10.71 -10.75 -18.77
C GLY A 169 -9.36 -10.14 -19.10
N GLN A 170 -8.90 -10.37 -20.36
CA GLN A 170 -7.56 -9.94 -20.78
C GLN A 170 -7.47 -8.47 -21.23
N ASP A 171 -8.61 -7.81 -21.41
CA ASP A 171 -8.68 -6.44 -21.93
C ASP A 171 -8.72 -5.37 -20.82
N SER A 172 -8.75 -5.80 -19.54
CA SER A 172 -8.69 -4.89 -18.40
C SER A 172 -7.28 -4.34 -18.22
N ARG A 173 -7.20 -3.08 -17.82
CA ARG A 173 -5.93 -2.37 -17.61
C ARG A 173 -5.82 -1.88 -16.20
N GLY A 174 -4.68 -2.16 -15.60
CA GLY A 174 -4.31 -1.62 -14.29
C GLY A 174 -3.78 -0.18 -14.36
N VAL A 175 -3.39 0.35 -13.23
CA VAL A 175 -2.72 1.65 -13.11
C VAL A 175 -1.64 1.60 -12.04
N ASP A 176 -0.51 2.25 -12.34
CA ASP A 176 0.59 2.48 -11.42
C ASP A 176 0.58 3.93 -10.97
N LEU A 177 0.59 4.14 -9.68
CA LEU A 177 0.53 5.45 -9.03
C LEU A 177 1.77 5.69 -8.17
N HIS A 178 2.29 6.90 -8.27
CA HIS A 178 3.34 7.42 -7.40
C HIS A 178 2.70 8.42 -6.44
N LEU A 179 2.61 8.04 -5.17
CA LEU A 179 1.92 8.81 -4.12
C LEU A 179 2.94 9.49 -3.21
N ILE A 180 2.73 10.75 -2.92
CA ILE A 180 3.41 11.48 -1.84
C ILE A 180 2.46 11.55 -0.66
N GLU A 181 2.98 11.42 0.55
CA GLU A 181 2.21 11.39 1.77
C GLU A 181 2.66 12.45 2.77
N LEU A 182 1.68 13.06 3.41
CA LEU A 182 1.87 13.78 4.68
C LEU A 182 1.29 12.92 5.77
N ILE A 183 2.09 12.65 6.80
CA ILE A 183 1.79 11.66 7.83
C ILE A 183 1.76 12.34 9.19
N TYR A 184 0.75 11.98 9.99
CA TYR A 184 0.68 12.29 11.41
C TYR A 184 0.65 10.99 12.21
N TRP A 185 1.69 10.73 13.05
CA TRP A 185 1.75 9.59 13.95
C TRP A 185 1.15 9.95 15.31
N PHE A 186 0.28 9.08 15.82
CA PHE A 186 -0.32 9.22 17.15
C PHE A 186 0.57 8.68 18.25
N ASP A 187 1.45 7.74 17.91
CA ASP A 187 2.33 7.07 18.86
C ASP A 187 3.70 7.76 18.88
N ARG A 188 4.08 8.24 20.06
CA ARG A 188 5.48 8.58 20.34
C ARG A 188 6.14 7.29 20.78
N ARG A 189 6.96 6.71 19.92
CA ARG A 189 7.91 5.70 20.37
C ARG A 189 9.03 6.43 21.11
N ASP A 190 8.86 6.58 22.44
CA ASP A 190 9.91 7.06 23.34
C ASP A 190 11.03 6.02 23.45
#